data_781e8b337133ac4217685e6126336cfc
#
_entry.id   781e8b337133ac4217685e6126336cfc
#
_cell.length_a   1.000
_cell.length_b   1.000
_cell.length_c   1.000
_cell.angle_alpha   90.00
_cell.angle_beta   90.00
_cell.angle_gamma   90.00
#
_symmetry.space_group_name_H-M   'P 1'
#
loop_
_entity.id
_entity.type
_entity.pdbx_description
1 polymer ?
#
loop_
_entity_poly.entity_id
_entity_poly.type
_entity_poly.pdbx_seq_one_letter_code
_entity_poly.pdbx_strand_id
1 'polypeptide(L)'
;KGDFSMKTKAYTYPSASALATIHAWQWYPEDGNVKAVLLLHHGMAEHCGRYGDFLQAFADMGYAVFMHDMLGHGQSCETPEDRGFFGDKDGYNALLQDVRRLYDIARGEYPDKKMVIAGHSMGSFIMRCFTARYPDLDYAAAIYVGTGGPNPLANISVAVTNVLGAVKGKRYRSKWLENTGFKGYNDHFEGRTSVDWLSRDTASVDDYVADDACGFTFTVAAYGDLGRLMLECGSKDWYARVPKDLPILFVSGQEDPVSNYGAGIRAVSDRLKATGHTRVQVLLYPGARHEILRETNSPEVYRDIDAFITKAVLQAK
;
A
#
# COMPACT_ATOMS: atom_id res chain seq x y z
N LYS A 1 27.63 4.93 -6.42
CA LYS A 1 26.65 5.71 -5.66
C LYS A 1 26.46 6.98 -6.46
N GLY A 2 25.36 7.06 -7.25
CA GLY A 2 25.01 8.28 -7.94
C GLY A 2 24.62 9.36 -6.93
N ASP A 3 25.01 10.59 -7.21
CA ASP A 3 24.56 11.76 -6.46
C ASP A 3 23.04 11.87 -6.69
N PHE A 4 22.23 11.55 -5.69
CA PHE A 4 20.78 11.59 -5.79
C PHE A 4 20.33 13.04 -5.84
N SER A 5 19.61 13.41 -6.92
CA SER A 5 19.24 14.80 -7.24
C SER A 5 17.78 15.13 -6.89
N MET A 6 17.19 14.49 -5.86
CA MET A 6 15.84 14.81 -5.37
C MET A 6 15.88 15.60 -4.08
N LYS A 7 14.93 16.53 -3.92
CA LYS A 7 14.67 17.23 -2.67
C LYS A 7 13.69 16.49 -1.80
N THR A 8 13.84 16.65 -0.49
CA THR A 8 12.93 16.07 0.51
C THR A 8 12.41 17.15 1.43
N LYS A 9 11.11 17.08 1.76
CA LYS A 9 10.46 17.92 2.77
C LYS A 9 9.72 17.01 3.75
N ALA A 10 9.94 17.20 5.05
CA ALA A 10 9.31 16.43 6.10
C ALA A 10 8.07 17.14 6.65
N TYR A 11 7.10 16.35 7.10
CA TYR A 11 5.87 16.77 7.75
C TYR A 11 5.60 15.88 8.95
N THR A 12 4.93 16.44 9.94
CA THR A 12 4.38 15.66 11.07
C THR A 12 2.97 16.13 11.37
N TYR A 13 2.13 15.19 11.79
CA TYR A 13 0.78 15.49 12.25
C TYR A 13 0.28 14.42 13.22
N PRO A 14 -0.61 14.74 14.16
CA PRO A 14 -1.17 13.75 15.07
C PRO A 14 -2.01 12.74 14.28
N SER A 15 -1.84 11.44 14.58
CA SER A 15 -2.72 10.40 14.06
C SER A 15 -4.16 10.62 14.51
N ALA A 16 -5.11 10.24 13.69
CA ALA A 16 -6.53 10.26 14.03
C ALA A 16 -6.86 9.33 15.21
N SER A 17 -6.00 8.35 15.50
CA SER A 17 -6.11 7.52 16.72
C SER A 17 -5.67 8.23 18.00
N ALA A 18 -4.98 9.35 17.91
CA ALA A 18 -4.27 10.04 18.99
C ALA A 18 -3.19 9.19 19.71
N LEU A 19 -2.74 8.07 19.10
CA LEU A 19 -1.75 7.17 19.71
C LEU A 19 -0.31 7.54 19.38
N ALA A 20 -0.08 8.25 18.28
CA ALA A 20 1.25 8.63 17.83
C ALA A 20 1.22 9.88 16.94
N THR A 21 2.38 10.46 16.75
CA THR A 21 2.63 11.44 15.68
C THR A 21 2.95 10.70 14.39
N ILE A 22 2.26 11.03 13.31
CA ILE A 22 2.55 10.52 11.98
C ILE A 22 3.70 11.32 11.37
N HIS A 23 4.71 10.60 10.90
CA HIS A 23 5.84 11.15 10.16
C HIS A 23 5.63 10.91 8.67
N ALA A 24 5.72 12.00 7.88
CA ALA A 24 5.47 11.98 6.46
C ALA A 24 6.54 12.78 5.71
N TRP A 25 6.71 12.45 4.46
CA TRP A 25 7.68 13.11 3.60
C TRP A 25 7.13 13.32 2.21
N GLN A 26 7.68 14.35 1.57
CA GLN A 26 7.57 14.62 0.16
C GLN A 26 8.96 14.49 -0.46
N TRP A 27 9.07 13.78 -1.57
CA TRP A 27 10.24 13.73 -2.45
C TRP A 27 9.86 14.33 -3.80
N TYR A 28 10.70 15.22 -4.34
CA TYR A 28 10.36 15.96 -5.55
C TYR A 28 11.61 16.35 -6.34
N PRO A 29 11.47 16.73 -7.64
CA PRO A 29 12.60 17.09 -8.49
C PRO A 29 13.46 18.22 -7.92
N GLU A 30 14.78 18.17 -8.17
CA GLU A 30 15.75 19.17 -7.74
C GLU A 30 15.40 20.59 -8.23
N ASP A 31 14.94 20.70 -9.49
CA ASP A 31 14.53 21.95 -10.11
C ASP A 31 13.16 22.48 -9.65
N GLY A 32 12.42 21.69 -8.87
CA GLY A 32 11.08 22.01 -8.40
C GLY A 32 9.98 21.88 -9.47
N ASN A 33 10.29 21.38 -10.66
CA ASN A 33 9.35 21.26 -11.79
C ASN A 33 8.47 20.00 -11.63
N VAL A 34 7.35 20.12 -10.90
CA VAL A 34 6.45 19.01 -10.65
C VAL A 34 5.37 18.94 -11.73
N LYS A 35 5.30 17.80 -12.46
CA LYS A 35 4.25 17.54 -13.46
C LYS A 35 2.96 16.98 -12.85
N ALA A 36 3.07 16.15 -11.82
CA ALA A 36 1.94 15.57 -11.09
C ALA A 36 2.39 15.12 -9.68
N VAL A 37 1.43 14.86 -8.82
CA VAL A 37 1.63 14.38 -7.45
C VAL A 37 1.27 12.90 -7.37
N LEU A 38 2.09 12.10 -6.71
CA LEU A 38 1.82 10.70 -6.38
C LEU A 38 1.76 10.53 -4.86
N LEU A 39 0.62 10.09 -4.34
CA LEU A 39 0.43 9.72 -2.95
C LEU A 39 0.58 8.21 -2.83
N LEU A 40 1.67 7.71 -2.24
CA LEU A 40 1.97 6.29 -2.15
C LEU A 40 1.93 5.81 -0.69
N HIS A 41 1.34 4.64 -0.46
CA HIS A 41 1.30 3.99 0.86
C HIS A 41 2.02 2.65 0.84
N HIS A 42 2.87 2.43 1.84
CA HIS A 42 3.66 1.21 1.99
C HIS A 42 2.81 0.02 2.48
N GLY A 43 3.41 -1.17 2.51
CA GLY A 43 2.77 -2.41 2.92
C GLY A 43 2.81 -2.67 4.44
N MET A 44 2.41 -3.88 4.82
CA MET A 44 2.43 -4.36 6.20
C MET A 44 3.86 -4.59 6.67
N ALA A 45 4.17 -4.17 7.91
CA ALA A 45 5.44 -4.40 8.59
C ALA A 45 6.66 -3.98 7.76
N GLU A 46 6.57 -2.79 7.17
CA GLU A 46 7.64 -2.09 6.46
C GLU A 46 7.50 -0.56 6.68
N HIS A 47 8.28 0.27 6.00
CA HIS A 47 8.25 1.73 6.13
C HIS A 47 8.72 2.45 4.85
N CYS A 48 8.53 3.77 4.80
CA CYS A 48 8.85 4.62 3.63
C CYS A 48 10.31 4.53 3.19
N GLY A 49 11.25 4.32 4.11
CA GLY A 49 12.68 4.25 3.81
C GLY A 49 13.09 3.14 2.83
N ARG A 50 12.21 2.15 2.63
CA ARG A 50 12.45 1.05 1.67
C ARG A 50 12.20 1.41 0.20
N TYR A 51 11.64 2.59 -0.08
CA TYR A 51 11.21 3.00 -1.42
C TYR A 51 12.20 3.90 -2.16
N GLY A 52 13.46 4.01 -1.69
CA GLY A 52 14.46 4.98 -2.19
C GLY A 52 14.61 5.00 -3.72
N ASP A 53 14.79 3.84 -4.37
CA ASP A 53 14.96 3.75 -5.83
C ASP A 53 13.70 4.20 -6.58
N PHE A 54 12.52 3.81 -6.08
CA PHE A 54 11.25 4.26 -6.64
C PHE A 54 11.08 5.78 -6.52
N LEU A 55 11.36 6.32 -5.34
CA LEU A 55 11.24 7.76 -5.05
C LEU A 55 12.16 8.57 -5.93
N GLN A 56 13.42 8.14 -6.09
CA GLN A 56 14.38 8.80 -6.97
C GLN A 56 13.91 8.76 -8.44
N ALA A 57 13.52 7.58 -8.92
CA ALA A 57 13.07 7.42 -10.29
C ALA A 57 11.85 8.30 -10.61
N PHE A 58 10.89 8.39 -9.68
CA PHE A 58 9.70 9.21 -9.87
C PHE A 58 10.00 10.71 -9.74
N ALA A 59 10.90 11.12 -8.85
CA ALA A 59 11.38 12.50 -8.80
C ALA A 59 12.08 12.89 -10.11
N ASP A 60 12.95 12.04 -10.66
CA ASP A 60 13.64 12.25 -11.96
C ASP A 60 12.63 12.33 -13.13
N MET A 61 11.53 11.60 -13.04
CA MET A 61 10.41 11.66 -14.00
C MET A 61 9.51 12.89 -13.80
N GLY A 62 9.78 13.77 -12.82
CA GLY A 62 9.02 15.00 -12.58
C GLY A 62 7.81 14.85 -11.65
N TYR A 63 7.76 13.82 -10.80
CA TYR A 63 6.69 13.69 -9.80
C TYR A 63 7.10 14.22 -8.43
N ALA A 64 6.15 14.80 -7.71
CA ALA A 64 6.25 14.93 -6.26
C ALA A 64 5.58 13.69 -5.62
N VAL A 65 6.35 12.88 -4.90
CA VAL A 65 5.85 11.68 -4.21
C VAL A 65 5.66 12.00 -2.74
N PHE A 66 4.48 11.77 -2.21
CA PHE A 66 4.17 11.88 -0.79
C PHE A 66 3.97 10.49 -0.20
N MET A 67 4.62 10.21 0.91
CA MET A 67 4.40 9.02 1.72
C MET A 67 4.41 9.41 3.20
N HIS A 68 3.78 8.59 4.03
CA HIS A 68 3.97 8.60 5.46
C HIS A 68 4.28 7.19 5.97
N ASP A 69 5.06 7.08 7.03
CA ASP A 69 5.03 5.87 7.82
C ASP A 69 3.65 5.74 8.47
N MET A 70 2.94 4.65 8.17
CA MET A 70 1.61 4.45 8.73
C MET A 70 1.68 4.29 10.25
N LEU A 71 0.61 4.63 10.96
CA LEU A 71 0.50 4.41 12.40
C LEU A 71 1.01 3.01 12.79
N GLY A 72 1.86 2.94 13.79
CA GLY A 72 2.48 1.69 14.25
C GLY A 72 3.57 1.13 13.31
N HIS A 73 4.09 1.96 12.40
CA HIS A 73 5.18 1.60 11.48
C HIS A 73 6.27 2.69 11.49
N GLY A 74 7.50 2.29 11.16
CA GLY A 74 8.63 3.19 10.97
C GLY A 74 8.77 4.21 12.10
N GLN A 75 8.82 5.50 11.73
CA GLN A 75 8.89 6.62 12.67
C GLN A 75 7.53 7.02 13.28
N SER A 76 6.41 6.50 12.77
CA SER A 76 5.06 6.74 13.31
C SER A 76 4.69 5.71 14.39
N CYS A 77 5.66 5.40 15.24
CA CYS A 77 5.61 4.44 16.33
C CYS A 77 6.38 5.01 17.51
N GLU A 78 5.71 5.29 18.63
CA GLU A 78 6.35 5.92 19.78
C GLU A 78 7.39 5.00 20.45
N THR A 79 7.08 3.70 20.48
CA THR A 79 7.97 2.67 21.04
C THR A 79 7.95 1.40 20.15
N PRO A 80 8.97 0.54 20.21
CA PRO A 80 8.95 -0.75 19.49
C PRO A 80 7.73 -1.63 19.82
N GLU A 81 7.17 -1.50 21.02
CA GLU A 81 5.99 -2.22 21.48
C GLU A 81 4.71 -1.75 20.79
N ASP A 82 4.71 -0.53 20.23
CA ASP A 82 3.57 0.02 19.49
C ASP A 82 3.55 -0.43 18.02
N ARG A 83 4.61 -1.06 17.52
CA ARG A 83 4.66 -1.56 16.15
C ARG A 83 3.47 -2.47 15.86
N GLY A 84 2.79 -2.25 14.73
CA GLY A 84 1.63 -3.03 14.33
C GLY A 84 0.46 -2.96 15.30
N PHE A 85 0.26 -1.82 15.97
CA PHE A 85 -0.91 -1.51 16.77
C PHE A 85 -1.54 -0.20 16.27
N PHE A 86 -2.82 -0.25 15.88
CA PHE A 86 -3.53 0.90 15.30
C PHE A 86 -4.60 1.46 16.25
N GLY A 87 -4.82 0.81 17.39
CA GLY A 87 -5.79 1.19 18.38
C GLY A 87 -6.60 0.01 18.91
N ASP A 88 -7.28 0.23 20.03
CA ASP A 88 -8.15 -0.79 20.62
C ASP A 88 -9.45 -0.98 19.85
N LYS A 89 -9.89 0.05 19.13
CA LYS A 89 -11.11 0.06 18.32
C LYS A 89 -10.87 0.90 17.07
N ASP A 90 -11.45 0.44 15.95
CA ASP A 90 -11.51 1.19 14.69
C ASP A 90 -10.16 1.69 14.16
N GLY A 91 -9.07 0.94 14.41
CA GLY A 91 -7.74 1.32 13.96
C GLY A 91 -7.66 1.50 12.44
N TYR A 92 -8.38 0.67 11.67
CA TYR A 92 -8.43 0.83 10.22
C TYR A 92 -9.09 2.16 9.78
N ASN A 93 -10.04 2.71 10.55
CA ASN A 93 -10.59 4.04 10.28
C ASN A 93 -9.57 5.14 10.57
N ALA A 94 -8.74 4.99 11.61
CA ALA A 94 -7.64 5.92 11.89
C ALA A 94 -6.63 5.93 10.74
N LEU A 95 -6.23 4.76 10.22
CA LEU A 95 -5.36 4.67 9.05
C LEU A 95 -5.92 5.44 7.84
N LEU A 96 -7.21 5.30 7.53
CA LEU A 96 -7.86 6.01 6.43
C LEU A 96 -7.94 7.54 6.65
N GLN A 97 -8.14 7.97 7.88
CA GLN A 97 -8.15 9.40 8.22
C GLN A 97 -6.73 9.99 8.16
N ASP A 98 -5.70 9.23 8.54
CA ASP A 98 -4.30 9.65 8.41
C ASP A 98 -3.91 9.79 6.93
N VAL A 99 -4.36 8.87 6.05
CA VAL A 99 -4.26 9.02 4.60
C VAL A 99 -4.95 10.29 4.11
N ARG A 100 -6.15 10.57 4.60
CA ARG A 100 -6.89 11.78 4.23
C ARG A 100 -6.11 13.04 4.62
N ARG A 101 -5.47 13.04 5.77
CA ARG A 101 -4.64 14.15 6.23
C ARG A 101 -3.44 14.38 5.32
N LEU A 102 -2.74 13.29 4.93
CA LEU A 102 -1.64 13.39 3.98
C LEU A 102 -2.11 13.88 2.60
N TYR A 103 -3.28 13.44 2.15
CA TYR A 103 -3.91 13.94 0.93
C TYR A 103 -4.14 15.46 0.99
N ASP A 104 -4.68 15.96 2.10
CA ASP A 104 -4.96 17.39 2.28
C ASP A 104 -3.66 18.22 2.31
N ILE A 105 -2.59 17.70 2.92
CA ILE A 105 -1.26 18.32 2.89
C ILE A 105 -0.73 18.39 1.45
N ALA A 106 -0.76 17.27 0.73
CA ALA A 106 -0.28 17.19 -0.65
C ALA A 106 -1.08 18.11 -1.59
N ARG A 107 -2.40 18.19 -1.41
CA ARG A 107 -3.28 19.10 -2.16
C ARG A 107 -3.00 20.57 -1.83
N GLY A 108 -2.69 20.88 -0.57
CA GLY A 108 -2.30 22.22 -0.13
C GLY A 108 -0.96 22.69 -0.77
N GLU A 109 0.02 21.77 -0.87
CA GLU A 109 1.31 22.07 -1.52
C GLU A 109 1.17 22.20 -3.05
N TYR A 110 0.25 21.44 -3.66
CA TYR A 110 0.06 21.38 -5.12
C TYR A 110 -1.42 21.51 -5.52
N PRO A 111 -2.04 22.68 -5.33
CA PRO A 111 -3.49 22.85 -5.55
C PRO A 111 -3.91 22.60 -7.00
N ASP A 112 -3.05 22.92 -7.98
CA ASP A 112 -3.36 22.85 -9.40
C ASP A 112 -2.82 21.60 -10.10
N LYS A 113 -2.10 20.71 -9.38
CA LYS A 113 -1.51 19.51 -9.99
C LYS A 113 -2.47 18.31 -9.93
N LYS A 114 -2.41 17.49 -10.97
CA LYS A 114 -3.09 16.19 -10.95
C LYS A 114 -2.51 15.32 -9.86
N MET A 115 -3.37 14.69 -9.06
CA MET A 115 -2.99 13.81 -7.97
C MET A 115 -3.35 12.37 -8.28
N VAL A 116 -2.39 11.49 -8.21
CA VAL A 116 -2.54 10.04 -8.36
C VAL A 116 -2.36 9.41 -6.98
N ILE A 117 -3.23 8.47 -6.63
CA ILE A 117 -3.12 7.73 -5.37
C ILE A 117 -2.64 6.32 -5.65
N ALA A 118 -1.75 5.81 -4.82
CA ALA A 118 -1.16 4.49 -4.96
C ALA A 118 -0.97 3.81 -3.60
N GLY A 119 -0.93 2.48 -3.59
CA GLY A 119 -0.60 1.73 -2.39
C GLY A 119 -0.09 0.34 -2.72
N HIS A 120 0.88 -0.12 -1.93
CA HIS A 120 1.46 -1.46 -2.04
C HIS A 120 0.93 -2.37 -0.95
N SER A 121 0.57 -3.61 -1.27
CA SER A 121 0.15 -4.64 -0.31
C SER A 121 -0.98 -4.16 0.61
N MET A 122 -0.79 -4.12 1.93
CA MET A 122 -1.76 -3.54 2.88
C MET A 122 -2.11 -2.10 2.51
N GLY A 123 -1.13 -1.28 2.08
CA GLY A 123 -1.38 0.06 1.58
C GLY A 123 -2.34 0.09 0.39
N SER A 124 -2.34 -0.95 -0.46
CA SER A 124 -3.31 -1.06 -1.56
C SER A 124 -4.73 -1.31 -1.07
N PHE A 125 -4.92 -2.10 0.00
CA PHE A 125 -6.26 -2.28 0.60
C PHE A 125 -6.75 -0.98 1.23
N ILE A 126 -5.86 -0.24 1.92
CA ILE A 126 -6.16 1.08 2.47
C ILE A 126 -6.59 2.02 1.34
N MET A 127 -5.81 2.11 0.25
CA MET A 127 -6.13 3.00 -0.86
C MET A 127 -7.40 2.59 -1.62
N ARG A 128 -7.71 1.30 -1.70
CA ARG A 128 -8.99 0.82 -2.24
C ARG A 128 -10.15 1.27 -1.35
N CYS A 129 -10.05 1.12 -0.03
CA CYS A 129 -11.06 1.64 0.89
C CYS A 129 -11.17 3.16 0.81
N PHE A 130 -10.04 3.87 0.68
CA PHE A 130 -9.98 5.32 0.56
C PHE A 130 -10.76 5.84 -0.67
N THR A 131 -10.59 5.22 -1.85
CA THR A 131 -11.32 5.62 -3.07
C THR A 131 -12.83 5.48 -2.94
N ALA A 132 -13.32 4.49 -2.20
CA ALA A 132 -14.75 4.29 -2.00
C ALA A 132 -15.35 5.18 -0.89
N ARG A 133 -14.52 5.56 0.10
CA ARG A 133 -14.97 6.42 1.20
C ARG A 133 -14.93 7.90 0.89
N TYR A 134 -14.03 8.30 -0.01
CA TYR A 134 -13.84 9.69 -0.42
C TYR A 134 -13.94 9.83 -1.95
N PRO A 135 -15.08 9.42 -2.56
CA PRO A 135 -15.24 9.42 -4.02
C PRO A 135 -15.25 10.82 -4.64
N ASP A 136 -15.53 11.84 -3.83
CA ASP A 136 -15.62 13.25 -4.27
C ASP A 136 -14.29 14.00 -4.20
N LEU A 137 -13.21 13.35 -3.74
CA LEU A 137 -11.88 13.96 -3.76
C LEU A 137 -11.32 14.01 -5.18
N ASP A 138 -10.63 15.12 -5.48
CA ASP A 138 -10.00 15.31 -6.79
C ASP A 138 -8.68 14.51 -6.90
N TYR A 139 -8.79 13.21 -7.13
CA TYR A 139 -7.68 12.37 -7.57
C TYR A 139 -7.93 11.85 -8.99
N ALA A 140 -6.89 11.88 -9.80
CA ALA A 140 -6.98 11.67 -11.24
C ALA A 140 -6.83 10.20 -11.66
N ALA A 141 -6.25 9.37 -10.81
CA ALA A 141 -6.11 7.92 -11.00
C ALA A 141 -5.80 7.20 -9.68
N ALA A 142 -6.01 5.89 -9.65
CA ALA A 142 -5.63 5.00 -8.56
C ALA A 142 -4.75 3.85 -9.07
N ILE A 143 -3.67 3.53 -8.34
CA ILE A 143 -2.73 2.46 -8.65
C ILE A 143 -2.64 1.50 -7.45
N TYR A 144 -3.02 0.25 -7.65
CA TYR A 144 -3.02 -0.78 -6.62
C TYR A 144 -1.92 -1.80 -6.92
N VAL A 145 -0.87 -1.80 -6.11
CA VAL A 145 0.34 -2.60 -6.30
C VAL A 145 0.31 -3.79 -5.34
N GLY A 146 0.51 -5.01 -5.82
CA GLY A 146 0.56 -6.22 -4.99
C GLY A 146 -0.72 -6.43 -4.17
N THR A 147 -1.89 -6.06 -4.72
CA THR A 147 -3.17 -6.17 -4.01
C THR A 147 -3.77 -7.58 -4.12
N GLY A 148 -4.55 -7.97 -3.11
CA GLY A 148 -5.29 -9.23 -3.12
C GLY A 148 -6.69 -9.12 -3.72
N GLY A 149 -7.24 -10.28 -4.07
CA GLY A 149 -8.64 -10.46 -4.44
C GLY A 149 -9.59 -10.55 -3.23
N PRO A 150 -10.87 -10.85 -3.48
CA PRO A 150 -11.81 -11.15 -2.42
C PRO A 150 -11.34 -12.35 -1.58
N ASN A 151 -11.30 -12.19 -0.26
CA ASN A 151 -10.89 -13.26 0.66
C ASN A 151 -12.11 -13.79 1.43
N PRO A 152 -12.56 -15.01 1.14
CA PRO A 152 -13.73 -15.61 1.81
C PRO A 152 -13.49 -15.87 3.31
N LEU A 153 -12.22 -15.98 3.74
CA LEU A 153 -11.85 -16.23 5.13
C LEU A 153 -11.72 -14.95 5.97
N ALA A 154 -11.82 -13.77 5.36
CA ALA A 154 -11.62 -12.51 6.09
C ALA A 154 -12.64 -12.31 7.23
N ASN A 155 -13.90 -12.73 7.07
CA ASN A 155 -14.90 -12.71 8.14
C ASN A 155 -14.50 -13.60 9.34
N ILE A 156 -13.95 -14.78 9.05
CA ILE A 156 -13.48 -15.72 10.08
C ILE A 156 -12.28 -15.12 10.79
N SER A 157 -11.34 -14.53 10.03
CA SER A 157 -10.18 -13.85 10.60
C SER A 157 -10.59 -12.74 11.58
N VAL A 158 -11.53 -11.87 11.18
CA VAL A 158 -12.06 -10.80 12.05
C VAL A 158 -12.72 -11.37 13.30
N ALA A 159 -13.52 -12.45 13.19
CA ALA A 159 -14.15 -13.07 14.35
C ALA A 159 -13.11 -13.67 15.32
N VAL A 160 -12.12 -14.38 14.81
CA VAL A 160 -11.02 -14.96 15.59
C VAL A 160 -10.22 -13.89 16.31
N THR A 161 -9.85 -12.79 15.61
CA THR A 161 -9.11 -11.68 16.22
C THR A 161 -9.91 -10.97 17.31
N ASN A 162 -11.23 -10.84 17.16
CA ASN A 162 -12.10 -10.28 18.19
C ASN A 162 -12.12 -11.16 19.46
N VAL A 163 -12.23 -12.48 19.31
CA VAL A 163 -12.21 -13.43 20.44
C VAL A 163 -10.84 -13.40 21.13
N LEU A 164 -9.74 -13.49 20.36
CA LEU A 164 -8.39 -13.44 20.92
C LEU A 164 -8.14 -12.11 21.64
N GLY A 165 -8.58 -11.00 21.04
CA GLY A 165 -8.44 -9.68 21.65
C GLY A 165 -9.25 -9.52 22.94
N ALA A 166 -10.41 -10.17 23.07
CA ALA A 166 -11.20 -10.18 24.28
C ALA A 166 -10.55 -11.03 25.41
N VAL A 167 -9.92 -12.16 25.06
CA VAL A 167 -9.33 -13.09 26.03
C VAL A 167 -7.89 -12.74 26.40
N LYS A 168 -7.06 -12.33 25.42
CA LYS A 168 -5.61 -12.11 25.59
C LYS A 168 -5.23 -10.62 25.62
N GLY A 169 -6.17 -9.71 25.33
CA GLY A 169 -5.92 -8.29 25.16
C GLY A 169 -5.61 -7.90 23.71
N LYS A 170 -5.93 -6.65 23.36
CA LYS A 170 -5.84 -6.13 21.97
C LYS A 170 -4.40 -6.07 21.44
N ARG A 171 -3.43 -5.87 22.31
CA ARG A 171 -2.00 -5.80 21.98
C ARG A 171 -1.32 -7.17 21.93
N TYR A 172 -2.05 -8.26 22.22
CA TYR A 172 -1.48 -9.60 22.09
C TYR A 172 -1.00 -9.87 20.67
N ARG A 173 0.21 -10.44 20.53
CA ARG A 173 0.83 -10.82 19.25
C ARG A 173 0.76 -12.33 19.10
N SER A 174 0.00 -12.79 18.12
CA SER A 174 -0.24 -14.22 17.91
C SER A 174 0.59 -14.74 16.75
N LYS A 175 1.66 -15.47 17.06
CA LYS A 175 2.43 -16.21 16.04
C LYS A 175 1.59 -17.21 15.26
N TRP A 176 0.54 -17.76 15.89
CA TRP A 176 -0.39 -18.64 15.21
C TRP A 176 -1.20 -17.90 14.13
N LEU A 177 -1.67 -16.69 14.41
CA LEU A 177 -2.37 -15.86 13.40
C LEU A 177 -1.42 -15.50 12.26
N GLU A 178 -0.21 -15.07 12.57
CA GLU A 178 0.81 -14.75 11.58
C GLU A 178 1.10 -15.94 10.67
N ASN A 179 1.45 -17.09 11.25
CA ASN A 179 1.76 -18.29 10.50
C ASN A 179 0.57 -18.79 9.66
N THR A 180 -0.66 -18.62 10.17
CA THR A 180 -1.88 -19.01 9.42
C THR A 180 -2.15 -18.03 8.28
N GLY A 181 -1.94 -16.73 8.50
CA GLY A 181 -2.19 -15.68 7.50
C GLY A 181 -1.24 -15.76 6.30
N PHE A 182 0.01 -16.18 6.52
CA PHE A 182 1.04 -16.31 5.48
C PHE A 182 1.34 -17.75 5.09
N LYS A 183 0.50 -18.70 5.55
CA LYS A 183 0.70 -20.11 5.24
C LYS A 183 0.70 -20.34 3.72
N GLY A 184 1.75 -21.00 3.24
CA GLY A 184 1.91 -21.35 1.83
C GLY A 184 2.52 -20.26 0.96
N TYR A 185 2.73 -19.04 1.47
CA TYR A 185 3.29 -17.95 0.65
C TYR A 185 4.70 -18.24 0.15
N ASN A 186 5.49 -18.99 0.91
CA ASN A 186 6.88 -19.32 0.57
C ASN A 186 7.04 -20.72 -0.07
N ASP A 187 5.97 -21.52 -0.21
CA ASP A 187 6.05 -22.95 -0.59
C ASP A 187 6.61 -23.18 -2.00
N HIS A 188 6.51 -22.18 -2.89
CA HIS A 188 6.96 -22.28 -4.28
C HIS A 188 8.32 -21.63 -4.53
N PHE A 189 8.99 -21.17 -3.48
CA PHE A 189 10.25 -20.44 -3.59
C PHE A 189 11.41 -21.19 -2.93
N GLU A 190 12.63 -20.64 -3.03
CA GLU A 190 13.88 -21.33 -2.70
C GLU A 190 14.01 -21.73 -1.24
N GLY A 191 13.24 -21.08 -0.33
CA GLY A 191 13.31 -21.35 1.10
C GLY A 191 14.62 -20.87 1.75
N ARG A 192 15.30 -19.89 1.16
CA ARG A 192 16.51 -19.26 1.70
C ARG A 192 16.18 -18.46 2.96
N THR A 193 15.04 -17.80 2.96
CA THR A 193 14.44 -17.08 4.09
C THR A 193 12.97 -17.48 4.25
N SER A 194 12.31 -17.02 5.32
CA SER A 194 10.86 -17.20 5.48
C SER A 194 10.01 -16.25 4.59
N VAL A 195 10.66 -15.34 3.88
CA VAL A 195 10.01 -14.24 3.12
C VAL A 195 10.53 -14.11 1.68
N ASP A 196 11.06 -15.19 1.10
CA ASP A 196 11.51 -15.20 -0.30
C ASP A 196 10.38 -14.86 -1.28
N TRP A 197 9.13 -15.08 -0.87
CA TRP A 197 7.95 -14.67 -1.65
C TRP A 197 7.83 -13.16 -1.89
N LEU A 198 8.60 -12.33 -1.18
CA LEU A 198 8.60 -10.88 -1.36
C LEU A 198 9.20 -10.45 -2.69
N SER A 199 10.39 -10.96 -3.04
CA SER A 199 11.10 -10.57 -4.26
C SER A 199 12.07 -11.65 -4.73
N ARG A 200 12.36 -11.67 -6.04
CA ARG A 200 13.50 -12.42 -6.62
C ARG A 200 14.83 -11.75 -6.33
N ASP A 201 14.83 -10.44 -6.06
CA ASP A 201 16.01 -9.71 -5.64
C ASP A 201 16.39 -10.10 -4.21
N THR A 202 17.39 -10.97 -4.12
CA THR A 202 17.85 -11.48 -2.82
C THR A 202 18.40 -10.36 -1.93
N ALA A 203 19.02 -9.32 -2.48
CA ALA A 203 19.49 -8.18 -1.71
C ALA A 203 18.30 -7.41 -1.09
N SER A 204 17.23 -7.22 -1.84
CA SER A 204 15.99 -6.60 -1.31
C SER A 204 15.36 -7.42 -0.18
N VAL A 205 15.39 -8.76 -0.29
CA VAL A 205 14.89 -9.66 0.76
C VAL A 205 15.81 -9.62 1.99
N ASP A 206 17.14 -9.62 1.80
CA ASP A 206 18.10 -9.54 2.89
C ASP A 206 17.99 -8.20 3.64
N ASP A 207 17.82 -7.08 2.92
CA ASP A 207 17.54 -5.77 3.52
C ASP A 207 16.29 -5.80 4.40
N TYR A 208 15.21 -6.45 3.93
CA TYR A 208 13.98 -6.59 4.72
C TYR A 208 14.18 -7.40 5.99
N VAL A 209 14.91 -8.51 5.90
CA VAL A 209 15.19 -9.40 7.05
C VAL A 209 16.11 -8.73 8.06
N ALA A 210 17.05 -7.91 7.59
CA ALA A 210 18.03 -7.21 8.44
C ALA A 210 17.48 -5.95 9.12
N ASP A 211 16.35 -5.43 8.64
CA ASP A 211 15.76 -4.19 9.16
C ASP A 211 14.83 -4.46 10.34
N ASP A 212 15.21 -4.00 11.54
CA ASP A 212 14.40 -4.13 12.75
C ASP A 212 13.02 -3.44 12.67
N ALA A 213 12.85 -2.50 11.75
CA ALA A 213 11.56 -1.84 11.49
C ALA A 213 10.69 -2.60 10.49
N CYS A 214 11.14 -3.78 10.03
CA CYS A 214 10.41 -4.66 9.11
C CYS A 214 10.10 -6.02 9.76
N GLY A 215 9.16 -6.76 9.18
CA GLY A 215 8.88 -8.15 9.55
C GLY A 215 8.29 -8.37 10.95
N PHE A 216 7.87 -7.34 11.64
CA PHE A 216 7.30 -7.48 12.98
C PHE A 216 5.87 -8.06 12.95
N THR A 217 5.57 -8.88 13.95
CA THR A 217 4.24 -9.46 14.12
C THR A 217 3.22 -8.41 14.53
N PHE A 218 2.11 -8.30 13.82
CA PHE A 218 1.00 -7.42 14.19
C PHE A 218 0.32 -7.86 15.48
N THR A 219 -0.30 -6.90 16.17
CA THR A 219 -1.21 -7.19 17.27
C THR A 219 -2.51 -7.83 16.74
N VAL A 220 -3.24 -8.56 17.60
CA VAL A 220 -4.52 -9.15 17.19
C VAL A 220 -5.54 -8.09 16.77
N ALA A 221 -5.47 -6.89 17.35
CA ALA A 221 -6.30 -5.76 16.93
C ALA A 221 -5.99 -5.35 15.48
N ALA A 222 -4.70 -5.19 15.14
CA ALA A 222 -4.28 -4.80 13.80
C ALA A 222 -4.55 -5.88 12.74
N TYR A 223 -4.41 -7.18 13.07
CA TYR A 223 -4.89 -8.26 12.18
C TYR A 223 -6.40 -8.18 11.94
N GLY A 224 -7.17 -7.82 12.97
CA GLY A 224 -8.61 -7.58 12.82
C GLY A 224 -8.90 -6.40 11.90
N ASP A 225 -8.13 -5.33 12.00
CA ASP A 225 -8.25 -4.15 11.15
C ASP A 225 -7.86 -4.45 9.69
N LEU A 226 -6.79 -5.22 9.47
CA LEU A 226 -6.43 -5.74 8.13
C LEU A 226 -7.57 -6.58 7.54
N GLY A 227 -8.17 -7.47 8.33
CA GLY A 227 -9.34 -8.25 7.90
C GLY A 227 -10.52 -7.36 7.49
N ARG A 228 -10.79 -6.27 8.22
CA ARG A 228 -11.85 -5.30 7.89
C ARG A 228 -11.56 -4.54 6.59
N LEU A 229 -10.31 -4.10 6.37
CA LEU A 229 -9.89 -3.50 5.08
C LEU A 229 -10.14 -4.45 3.91
N MET A 230 -9.78 -5.73 4.06
CA MET A 230 -9.99 -6.75 3.02
C MET A 230 -11.48 -7.00 2.75
N LEU A 231 -12.31 -7.03 3.81
CA LEU A 231 -13.77 -7.19 3.68
C LEU A 231 -14.39 -5.99 2.95
N GLU A 232 -14.00 -4.77 3.35
CA GLU A 232 -14.53 -3.54 2.75
C GLU A 232 -14.18 -3.46 1.27
N CYS A 233 -12.91 -3.61 0.90
CA CYS A 233 -12.50 -3.53 -0.50
C CYS A 233 -12.93 -4.73 -1.36
N GLY A 234 -13.44 -5.81 -0.76
CA GLY A 234 -14.08 -6.93 -1.44
C GLY A 234 -15.61 -6.83 -1.53
N SER A 235 -16.22 -5.87 -0.86
CA SER A 235 -17.68 -5.72 -0.71
C SER A 235 -18.36 -5.21 -1.99
N LYS A 236 -19.67 -5.48 -2.12
CA LYS A 236 -20.49 -4.90 -3.20
C LYS A 236 -20.49 -3.37 -3.15
N ASP A 237 -20.49 -2.81 -1.95
CA ASP A 237 -20.51 -1.36 -1.72
C ASP A 237 -19.25 -0.69 -2.24
N TRP A 238 -18.09 -1.34 -2.09
CA TRP A 238 -16.84 -0.83 -2.66
C TRP A 238 -16.95 -0.66 -4.17
N TYR A 239 -17.39 -1.70 -4.91
CA TYR A 239 -17.58 -1.64 -6.36
C TYR A 239 -18.64 -0.62 -6.81
N ALA A 240 -19.61 -0.33 -5.96
CA ALA A 240 -20.63 0.67 -6.24
C ALA A 240 -20.14 2.11 -6.06
N ARG A 241 -19.29 2.36 -5.05
CA ARG A 241 -18.85 3.70 -4.64
C ARG A 241 -17.61 4.20 -5.37
N VAL A 242 -16.72 3.31 -5.82
CA VAL A 242 -15.55 3.73 -6.62
C VAL A 242 -16.05 4.48 -7.87
N PRO A 243 -15.50 5.68 -8.18
CA PRO A 243 -15.92 6.45 -9.36
C PRO A 243 -15.76 5.65 -10.66
N LYS A 244 -16.78 5.63 -11.51
CA LYS A 244 -16.84 4.75 -12.69
C LYS A 244 -15.85 5.09 -13.78
N ASP A 245 -15.51 6.36 -13.89
CA ASP A 245 -14.58 6.94 -14.87
C ASP A 245 -13.15 7.07 -14.35
N LEU A 246 -12.90 6.73 -13.06
CA LEU A 246 -11.57 6.74 -12.48
C LEU A 246 -10.66 5.77 -13.22
N PRO A 247 -9.51 6.23 -13.76
CA PRO A 247 -8.47 5.35 -14.25
C PRO A 247 -7.88 4.52 -13.12
N ILE A 248 -7.93 3.21 -13.26
CA ILE A 248 -7.41 2.27 -12.26
C ILE A 248 -6.36 1.38 -12.91
N LEU A 249 -5.19 1.29 -12.28
CA LEU A 249 -4.14 0.35 -12.64
C LEU A 249 -3.90 -0.63 -11.50
N PHE A 250 -3.93 -1.92 -11.83
CA PHE A 250 -3.43 -2.98 -10.96
C PHE A 250 -2.06 -3.43 -11.45
N VAL A 251 -1.09 -3.52 -10.54
CA VAL A 251 0.30 -3.92 -10.82
C VAL A 251 0.70 -5.02 -9.86
N SER A 252 1.21 -6.15 -10.35
CA SER A 252 1.69 -7.24 -9.50
C SER A 252 2.64 -8.17 -10.24
N GLY A 253 3.42 -8.95 -9.50
CA GLY A 253 4.10 -10.11 -10.04
C GLY A 253 3.13 -11.24 -10.35
N GLN A 254 3.44 -12.07 -11.36
CA GLN A 254 2.67 -13.29 -11.64
C GLN A 254 2.85 -14.37 -10.57
N GLU A 255 3.96 -14.30 -9.82
CA GLU A 255 4.26 -15.23 -8.73
C GLU A 255 3.95 -14.64 -7.34
N ASP A 256 3.17 -13.56 -7.27
CA ASP A 256 2.72 -12.95 -6.03
C ASP A 256 1.60 -13.77 -5.35
N PRO A 257 1.85 -14.41 -4.19
CA PRO A 257 0.86 -15.22 -3.49
C PRO A 257 -0.28 -14.36 -2.90
N VAL A 258 -0.05 -13.08 -2.57
CA VAL A 258 -1.08 -12.14 -2.08
C VAL A 258 -2.16 -11.93 -3.13
N SER A 259 -1.75 -11.82 -4.38
CA SER A 259 -2.65 -11.69 -5.53
C SER A 259 -3.28 -13.03 -5.97
N ASN A 260 -2.97 -14.12 -5.27
CA ASN A 260 -3.26 -15.48 -5.69
C ASN A 260 -2.72 -15.73 -7.12
N TYR A 261 -1.45 -15.42 -7.31
CA TYR A 261 -0.74 -15.58 -8.59
C TYR A 261 -1.44 -14.82 -9.74
N GLY A 262 -1.94 -13.63 -9.45
CA GLY A 262 -2.66 -12.75 -10.37
C GLY A 262 -4.15 -13.05 -10.53
N ALA A 263 -4.65 -14.20 -10.10
CA ALA A 263 -6.07 -14.57 -10.23
C ALA A 263 -6.98 -13.63 -9.43
N GLY A 264 -6.57 -13.26 -8.21
CA GLY A 264 -7.32 -12.34 -7.35
C GLY A 264 -7.46 -10.96 -7.97
N ILE A 265 -6.40 -10.42 -8.56
CA ILE A 265 -6.42 -9.11 -9.24
C ILE A 265 -7.33 -9.15 -10.47
N ARG A 266 -7.26 -10.22 -11.30
CA ARG A 266 -8.15 -10.39 -12.45
C ARG A 266 -9.60 -10.40 -12.01
N ALA A 267 -9.95 -11.15 -10.96
CA ALA A 267 -11.32 -11.20 -10.43
C ALA A 267 -11.83 -9.82 -9.98
N VAL A 268 -11.00 -9.01 -9.32
CA VAL A 268 -11.36 -7.64 -8.93
C VAL A 268 -11.56 -6.76 -10.18
N SER A 269 -10.62 -6.81 -11.13
CA SER A 269 -10.70 -6.05 -12.39
C SER A 269 -11.96 -6.39 -13.19
N ASP A 270 -12.26 -7.68 -13.35
CA ASP A 270 -13.43 -8.13 -14.12
C ASP A 270 -14.73 -7.69 -13.45
N ARG A 271 -14.78 -7.74 -12.13
CA ARG A 271 -15.94 -7.26 -11.39
C ARG A 271 -16.10 -5.73 -11.47
N LEU A 272 -15.01 -4.95 -11.43
CA LEU A 272 -15.06 -3.50 -11.71
C LEU A 272 -15.65 -3.24 -13.10
N LYS A 273 -15.15 -3.91 -14.14
CA LYS A 273 -15.65 -3.79 -15.52
C LYS A 273 -17.14 -4.16 -15.60
N ALA A 274 -17.53 -5.26 -14.96
CA ALA A 274 -18.94 -5.69 -14.91
C ALA A 274 -19.86 -4.70 -14.18
N THR A 275 -19.31 -3.84 -13.31
CA THR A 275 -20.05 -2.77 -12.63
C THR A 275 -19.95 -1.41 -13.34
N GLY A 276 -19.43 -1.37 -14.57
CA GLY A 276 -19.43 -0.21 -15.44
C GLY A 276 -18.15 0.66 -15.40
N HIS A 277 -17.06 0.18 -14.78
CA HIS A 277 -15.77 0.87 -14.85
C HIS A 277 -15.09 0.56 -16.18
N THR A 278 -14.82 1.59 -16.99
CA THR A 278 -14.29 1.44 -18.36
C THR A 278 -12.79 1.63 -18.47
N ARG A 279 -12.13 2.18 -17.41
CA ARG A 279 -10.72 2.60 -17.43
C ARG A 279 -9.88 1.75 -16.47
N VAL A 280 -10.05 0.42 -16.49
CA VAL A 280 -9.33 -0.52 -15.63
C VAL A 280 -8.30 -1.30 -16.42
N GLN A 281 -7.04 -1.23 -16.00
CA GLN A 281 -5.89 -1.93 -16.58
C GLN A 281 -5.27 -2.87 -15.53
N VAL A 282 -4.65 -3.95 -16.02
CA VAL A 282 -3.90 -4.91 -15.19
C VAL A 282 -2.57 -5.18 -15.85
N LEU A 283 -1.48 -4.99 -15.11
CA LEU A 283 -0.13 -5.36 -15.50
C LEU A 283 0.37 -6.46 -14.55
N LEU A 284 0.72 -7.60 -15.12
CA LEU A 284 1.27 -8.74 -14.39
C LEU A 284 2.62 -9.11 -15.00
N TYR A 285 3.68 -9.07 -14.21
CA TYR A 285 5.06 -9.27 -14.65
C TYR A 285 5.48 -10.73 -14.43
N PRO A 286 5.87 -11.44 -15.52
CA PRO A 286 6.29 -12.85 -15.44
C PRO A 286 7.46 -13.06 -14.48
N GLY A 287 7.35 -14.09 -13.64
CA GLY A 287 8.38 -14.46 -12.68
C GLY A 287 8.53 -13.51 -11.50
N ALA A 288 7.97 -12.29 -11.53
CA ALA A 288 8.06 -11.33 -10.44
C ALA A 288 7.13 -11.71 -9.27
N ARG A 289 7.56 -11.36 -8.05
CA ARG A 289 6.90 -11.69 -6.79
C ARG A 289 6.14 -10.48 -6.22
N HIS A 290 5.95 -10.42 -4.92
CA HIS A 290 5.06 -9.46 -4.26
C HIS A 290 5.55 -8.01 -4.28
N GLU A 291 6.82 -7.77 -3.92
CA GLU A 291 7.40 -6.41 -3.86
C GLU A 291 7.82 -5.92 -5.26
N ILE A 292 6.87 -5.84 -6.18
CA ILE A 292 7.12 -5.52 -7.59
C ILE A 292 7.87 -4.19 -7.80
N LEU A 293 7.77 -3.25 -6.87
CA LEU A 293 8.51 -1.99 -6.88
C LEU A 293 9.97 -2.14 -6.43
N ARG A 294 10.36 -3.31 -5.95
CA ARG A 294 11.70 -3.67 -5.49
C ARG A 294 12.20 -4.96 -6.15
N GLU A 295 11.61 -5.32 -7.27
CA GLU A 295 11.99 -6.49 -8.06
C GLU A 295 13.19 -6.21 -8.97
N THR A 296 13.82 -7.26 -9.45
CA THR A 296 14.94 -7.17 -10.40
C THR A 296 14.60 -6.38 -11.67
N ASN A 297 13.33 -6.34 -12.04
CA ASN A 297 12.81 -5.57 -13.17
C ASN A 297 12.04 -4.30 -12.76
N SER A 298 12.22 -3.80 -11.55
CA SER A 298 11.55 -2.58 -11.07
C SER A 298 11.67 -1.35 -12.00
N PRO A 299 12.78 -1.12 -12.73
CA PRO A 299 12.84 -0.01 -13.68
C PRO A 299 11.85 -0.13 -14.86
N GLU A 300 11.47 -1.33 -15.27
CA GLU A 300 10.40 -1.58 -16.25
C GLU A 300 9.05 -1.20 -15.65
N VAL A 301 8.79 -1.66 -14.43
CA VAL A 301 7.55 -1.37 -13.68
C VAL A 301 7.35 0.14 -13.50
N TYR A 302 8.41 0.88 -13.18
CA TYR A 302 8.36 2.34 -13.02
C TYR A 302 7.98 3.04 -14.33
N ARG A 303 8.57 2.64 -15.46
CA ARG A 303 8.23 3.19 -16.78
C ARG A 303 6.79 2.90 -17.18
N ASP A 304 6.28 1.71 -16.89
CA ASP A 304 4.91 1.33 -17.21
C ASP A 304 3.89 2.10 -16.36
N ILE A 305 4.20 2.35 -15.07
CA ILE A 305 3.40 3.20 -14.20
C ILE A 305 3.40 4.65 -14.71
N ASP A 306 4.57 5.21 -15.07
CA ASP A 306 4.67 6.55 -15.66
C ASP A 306 3.90 6.66 -16.98
N ALA A 307 4.01 5.65 -17.84
CA ALA A 307 3.26 5.60 -19.09
C ALA A 307 1.74 5.56 -18.88
N PHE A 308 1.26 4.80 -17.88
CA PHE A 308 -0.15 4.81 -17.48
C PHE A 308 -0.59 6.19 -17.00
N ILE A 309 0.15 6.82 -16.09
CA ILE A 309 -0.18 8.15 -15.57
C ILE A 309 -0.16 9.18 -16.71
N THR A 310 0.86 9.16 -17.55
CA THR A 310 0.98 10.08 -18.69
C THR A 310 -0.22 9.97 -19.61
N LYS A 311 -0.58 8.75 -20.02
CA LYS A 311 -1.69 8.50 -20.94
C LYS A 311 -3.06 8.77 -20.33
N ALA A 312 -3.27 8.27 -19.11
CA ALA A 312 -4.60 8.26 -18.49
C ALA A 312 -4.95 9.59 -17.78
N VAL A 313 -3.94 10.39 -17.40
CA VAL A 313 -4.10 11.55 -16.53
C VAL A 313 -3.62 12.83 -17.22
N LEU A 314 -2.39 12.83 -17.74
CA LEU A 314 -1.76 14.06 -18.25
C LEU A 314 -2.17 14.37 -19.70
N GLN A 315 -2.44 13.34 -20.52
CA GLN A 315 -2.84 13.48 -21.93
C GLN A 315 -4.34 13.23 -22.16
N ALA A 316 -5.12 12.92 -21.13
CA ALA A 316 -6.57 12.80 -21.26
C ALA A 316 -7.17 14.17 -21.58
N LYS A 317 -7.82 14.28 -22.75
CA LYS A 317 -8.57 15.46 -23.21
C LYS A 317 -9.95 15.50 -22.57
#